data_a3e76e684e05564af02a8af1e64c081c
#
_entry.id   a3e76e684e05564af02a8af1e64c081c
#
_cell.length_a   1.000
_cell.length_b   1.000
_cell.length_c   1.000
_cell.angle_alpha   90.00
_cell.angle_beta   90.00
_cell.angle_gamma   90.00
#
_symmetry.space_group_name_H-M   'P 1'
#
loop_
_entity.id
_entity.type
_entity.pdbx_description
1 polymer ?
#
loop_
_entity_poly.entity_id
_entity_poly.type
_entity_poly.pdbx_seq_one_letter_code
_entity_poly.pdbx_strand_id
1 'polypeptide(L)' 'MSLKGKVKWFNEKKGCGFIEREDGKKDVFVHISAVQAAGLDYLDEGSSINFDVEDGPKGPSAVNLKQE' A
#
# COMPACT_ATOMS: atom_id res chain seq x y z
N MET A 1 12.50 7.32 -1.80
CA MET A 1 12.24 7.68 -0.40
C MET A 1 11.04 6.90 0.10
N SER A 2 11.13 6.34 1.29
CA SER A 2 9.98 5.61 1.80
C SER A 2 9.05 6.53 2.58
N LEU A 3 7.77 6.28 2.42
CA LEU A 3 6.71 6.97 3.13
C LEU A 3 6.12 6.02 4.18
N LYS A 4 5.40 6.57 5.12
CA LYS A 4 4.76 5.81 6.16
C LYS A 4 3.26 6.04 6.11
N GLY A 5 2.50 4.98 6.38
CA GLY A 5 1.05 5.08 6.42
C GLY A 5 0.44 3.90 7.12
N LYS A 6 -0.89 3.84 7.06
CA LYS A 6 -1.67 2.74 7.60
C LYS A 6 -2.55 2.15 6.52
N VAL A 7 -2.69 0.85 6.55
CA VAL A 7 -3.59 0.17 5.61
C VAL A 7 -5.03 0.58 5.96
N LYS A 8 -5.68 1.27 5.04
CA LYS A 8 -7.07 1.71 5.22
C LYS A 8 -8.01 0.53 5.07
N TRP A 9 -7.83 -0.25 3.99
CA TRP A 9 -8.50 -1.51 3.77
C TRP A 9 -7.77 -2.27 2.69
N PHE A 10 -7.95 -3.58 2.68
CA PHE A 10 -7.39 -4.45 1.64
C PHE A 10 -8.33 -5.62 1.40
N ASN A 11 -8.59 -5.91 0.13
CA ASN A 11 -9.47 -7.00 -0.28
C ASN A 11 -8.67 -8.02 -1.08
N GLU A 12 -8.42 -9.18 -0.48
CA GLU A 12 -7.66 -10.25 -1.13
C GLU A 12 -8.33 -10.77 -2.40
N LYS A 13 -9.64 -10.85 -2.41
CA LYS A 13 -10.38 -11.36 -3.55
C LYS A 13 -10.27 -10.44 -4.76
N LYS A 14 -10.35 -9.15 -4.52
CA LYS A 14 -10.18 -8.15 -5.58
C LYS A 14 -8.71 -7.90 -5.88
N GLY A 15 -7.83 -8.25 -4.96
CA GLY A 15 -6.40 -8.06 -5.12
C GLY A 15 -5.96 -6.61 -5.07
N CYS A 16 -6.63 -5.80 -4.25
CA CYS A 16 -6.27 -4.38 -4.12
C CYS A 16 -6.73 -3.79 -2.79
N GLY A 17 -6.20 -2.63 -2.49
CA GLY A 17 -6.56 -1.88 -1.30
C GLY A 17 -6.03 -0.46 -1.37
N PHE A 18 -6.13 0.23 -0.24
CA PHE A 18 -5.64 1.61 -0.13
C PHE A 18 -4.88 1.80 1.17
N ILE A 19 -3.84 2.62 1.10
CA ILE A 19 -3.02 3.00 2.24
C ILE A 19 -3.24 4.48 2.50
N GLU A 20 -3.57 4.80 3.75
CA GLU A 20 -3.71 6.18 4.21
C GLU A 20 -2.32 6.69 4.59
N ARG A 21 -1.90 7.79 3.97
CA ARG A 21 -0.59 8.37 4.22
C ARG A 21 -0.58 9.19 5.51
N GLU A 22 0.50 9.09 6.27
CA GLU A 22 0.66 9.86 7.51
C GLU A 22 0.76 11.37 7.27
N ASP A 23 1.23 11.76 6.08
CA ASP A 23 1.41 13.18 5.76
C ASP A 23 0.10 13.89 5.38
N GLY A 24 -1.02 13.19 5.45
CA GLY A 24 -2.33 13.78 5.17
C GLY A 24 -2.64 13.96 3.69
N LYS A 25 -1.76 13.50 2.81
CA LYS A 25 -2.03 13.54 1.37
C LYS A 25 -2.98 12.40 0.98
N LYS A 26 -3.37 12.39 -0.29
CA LYS A 26 -4.32 11.40 -0.83
C LYS A 26 -3.91 9.96 -0.54
N ASP A 27 -4.89 9.12 -0.30
CA ASP A 27 -4.68 7.68 -0.14
C ASP A 27 -3.98 7.11 -1.39
N VAL A 28 -3.18 6.08 -1.18
CA VAL A 28 -2.41 5.46 -2.24
C VAL A 28 -2.96 4.08 -2.52
N PHE A 29 -3.19 3.78 -3.79
CA PHE A 29 -3.64 2.47 -4.24
C PHE A 29 -2.53 1.44 -4.03
N VAL A 30 -2.90 0.23 -3.61
CA VAL A 30 -1.96 -0.89 -3.51
C VAL A 30 -2.57 -2.11 -4.19
N HIS A 31 -1.79 -2.72 -5.10
CA HIS A 31 -2.20 -3.95 -5.79
C HIS A 31 -1.56 -5.16 -5.11
N ILE A 32 -2.23 -6.31 -5.20
CA ILE A 32 -1.74 -7.56 -4.60
C ILE A 32 -0.34 -7.94 -5.11
N SER A 33 -0.01 -7.58 -6.33
CA SER A 33 1.32 -7.86 -6.88
C SER A 33 2.43 -7.19 -6.07
N ALA A 34 2.18 -5.97 -5.57
CA ALA A 34 3.13 -5.26 -4.72
C ALA A 34 3.26 -5.94 -3.36
N VAL A 35 2.14 -6.46 -2.85
CA VAL A 35 2.12 -7.20 -1.57
C VAL A 35 2.96 -8.47 -1.71
N GLN A 36 2.75 -9.22 -2.78
CA GLN A 36 3.48 -10.45 -3.04
C GLN A 36 4.97 -10.20 -3.27
N ALA A 37 5.30 -9.12 -3.99
CA ALA A 37 6.69 -8.74 -4.24
C ALA A 37 7.43 -8.42 -2.94
N ALA A 38 6.71 -8.00 -1.91
CA ALA A 38 7.27 -7.72 -0.59
C ALA A 38 7.35 -8.98 0.30
N GLY A 39 6.95 -10.12 -0.23
CA GLY A 39 6.95 -11.37 0.53
C GLY A 39 5.77 -11.52 1.48
N LEU A 40 4.73 -10.73 1.26
CA LEU A 40 3.53 -10.75 2.10
C LEU A 40 2.39 -11.44 1.36
N ASP A 41 1.42 -11.96 2.10
CA ASP A 41 0.24 -12.60 1.53
C ASP A 41 -0.94 -11.63 1.46
N TYR A 42 -1.05 -10.75 2.43
CA TYR A 42 -2.13 -9.77 2.54
C TYR A 42 -1.68 -8.63 3.44
N LEU A 43 -2.51 -7.60 3.54
CA LEU A 43 -2.27 -6.47 4.43
C LEU A 43 -3.40 -6.39 5.44
N ASP A 44 -3.04 -6.26 6.72
CA ASP A 44 -4.01 -6.09 7.80
C ASP A 44 -4.51 -4.66 7.85
N GLU A 45 -5.82 -4.49 7.92
CA GLU A 45 -6.44 -3.18 8.07
C GLU A 45 -5.94 -2.52 9.35
N GLY A 46 -5.53 -1.27 9.25
CA GLY A 46 -5.02 -0.50 10.38
C GLY A 46 -3.55 -0.71 10.71
N SER A 47 -2.88 -1.64 10.04
CA SER A 47 -1.46 -1.89 10.29
C SER A 47 -0.58 -0.79 9.69
N SER A 48 0.54 -0.53 10.36
CA SER A 48 1.51 0.45 9.86
C SER A 48 2.39 -0.18 8.79
N ILE A 49 2.68 0.59 7.75
CA ILE A 49 3.46 0.09 6.63
C ILE A 49 4.31 1.21 6.03
N ASN A 50 5.50 0.85 5.59
CA ASN A 50 6.38 1.75 4.83
C ASN A 50 6.27 1.39 3.36
N PHE A 51 6.33 2.38 2.50
CA PHE A 51 6.16 2.16 1.06
C PHE A 51 6.74 3.32 0.27
N ASP A 52 6.96 3.07 -1.01
CA ASP A 52 7.29 4.11 -1.98
C ASP A 52 6.07 4.33 -2.87
N VAL A 53 6.00 5.49 -3.52
CA VAL A 53 4.91 5.80 -4.43
C VAL A 53 5.46 5.82 -5.85
N GLU A 54 4.77 5.13 -6.73
CA GLU A 54 5.09 5.10 -8.15
C GLU A 54 3.86 5.56 -8.93
N ASP A 55 4.05 6.55 -9.81
CA ASP A 55 2.96 7.03 -10.66
C ASP A 55 2.71 6.05 -11.80
N GLY A 56 1.47 5.70 -12.00
CA GLY A 56 1.07 4.80 -13.06
C GLY A 56 -0.15 5.31 -13.80
N PRO A 57 -0.65 4.53 -14.78
CA PRO A 57 -1.80 4.94 -15.59
C PRO A 57 -3.06 5.24 -14.78
N LYS A 58 -3.19 4.61 -13.63
CA LYS A 58 -4.36 4.79 -12.76
C LYS A 58 -4.09 5.73 -11.59
N GLY A 59 -2.95 6.42 -11.59
CA GLY A 59 -2.56 7.30 -10.51
C GLY A 59 -1.46 6.71 -9.64
N PRO A 60 -1.20 7.29 -8.46
CA PRO A 60 -0.12 6.82 -7.59
C PRO A 60 -0.43 5.45 -6.98
N SER A 61 0.57 4.57 -6.99
CA SER A 61 0.50 3.23 -6.43
C SER A 61 1.60 3.01 -5.41
N ALA A 62 1.31 2.22 -4.38
CA ALA A 62 2.31 1.85 -3.38
C ALA A 62 3.15 0.68 -3.90
N VAL A 63 4.46 0.83 -3.79
CA VAL A 63 5.42 -0.20 -4.17
C VAL A 63 6.47 -0.32 -3.07
N ASN A 64 7.30 -1.37 -3.15
CA ASN A 64 8.37 -1.59 -2.17
C ASN A 64 7.85 -1.57 -0.73
N LEU A 65 6.78 -2.32 -0.49
CA LEU A 65 6.11 -2.37 0.81
C LEU A 65 7.02 -3.02 1.85
N LYS A 66 6.96 -2.48 3.07
CA LYS A 66 7.70 -3.04 4.19
C LYS A 66 6.88 -2.85 5.45
N GLN A 67 6.57 -3.94 6.12
CA GLN A 67 5.86 -3.89 7.40
C GLN A 67 6.78 -3.35 8.48
N GLU A 68 6.20 -2.58 9.38
CA GLU A 68 6.90 -2.12 10.56
C GLU A 68 6.84 -3.13 11.69
#